data_2c95c9da873db6018578583594ddc0fd
#
_entry.id   2c95c9da873db6018578583594ddc0fd
#
_cell.length_a   1.000
_cell.length_b   1.000
_cell.length_c   1.000
_cell.angle_alpha   90.00
_cell.angle_beta   90.00
_cell.angle_gamma   90.00
#
_symmetry.space_group_name_H-M   'P 1'
#
loop_
_entity.id
_entity.type
_entity.pdbx_description
1 polymer ?
#
loop_
_entity_poly.entity_id
_entity_poly.type
_entity_poly.pdbx_seq_one_letter_code
_entity_poly.pdbx_strand_id
1 'polypeptide(L)'
;MSSAEVVYGDPETRQRILQATWELIEERGSGVRLVDAAERAGVSRQTVYLHFGDRAGLLLALVQYMPESLGFQQLLAHVFDAPTGAEALERAVELHSSYHSKIDSVAQVLEAAQYQDEDLGAAWRNRMDASRAAHRAIIERIADEGHLADGWTVETAGDLFYTVTMNGPWRELTRGLGWTSKQYAENITRLLRRSLLREGSKFIS
;
A
#
# COMPACT_ATOMS: atom_id res chain seq x y z
N MET A 1 14.11 -10.82 27.01
CA MET A 1 14.86 -11.90 26.33
C MET A 1 14.40 -11.88 24.88
N SER A 2 15.27 -11.41 24.00
CA SER A 2 14.97 -11.25 22.57
C SER A 2 14.93 -12.65 21.92
N SER A 3 13.76 -13.04 21.42
CA SER A 3 13.65 -14.23 20.56
C SER A 3 14.32 -13.87 19.24
N ALA A 4 15.55 -14.35 19.04
CA ALA A 4 16.18 -14.31 17.74
C ALA A 4 15.31 -15.14 16.77
N GLU A 5 14.70 -14.48 15.82
CA GLU A 5 14.04 -15.10 14.69
C GLU A 5 15.07 -15.94 13.95
N VAL A 6 14.97 -17.25 14.06
CA VAL A 6 15.83 -18.18 13.32
C VAL A 6 15.40 -18.09 11.86
N VAL A 7 16.08 -17.26 11.09
CA VAL A 7 15.91 -17.21 9.63
C VAL A 7 16.46 -18.53 9.07
N TYR A 8 15.58 -19.51 8.90
CA TYR A 8 15.88 -20.75 8.20
C TYR A 8 15.98 -20.47 6.72
N GLY A 9 17.21 -20.48 6.17
CA GLY A 9 17.48 -20.42 4.75
C GLY A 9 18.28 -19.19 4.30
N ASP A 10 18.84 -19.29 3.11
CA ASP A 10 19.60 -18.23 2.47
C ASP A 10 18.70 -17.02 2.11
N PRO A 11 19.02 -15.79 2.57
CA PRO A 11 18.23 -14.59 2.31
C PRO A 11 18.06 -14.29 0.81
N GLU A 12 19.06 -14.58 -0.02
CA GLU A 12 18.98 -14.36 -1.46
C GLU A 12 17.96 -15.31 -2.11
N THR A 13 17.96 -16.57 -1.70
CA THR A 13 16.96 -17.55 -2.14
C THR A 13 15.55 -17.15 -1.70
N ARG A 14 15.39 -16.63 -0.48
CA ARG A 14 14.11 -16.12 0.02
C ARG A 14 13.57 -14.98 -0.85
N GLN A 15 14.40 -13.98 -1.15
CA GLN A 15 14.03 -12.84 -2.02
C GLN A 15 13.67 -13.30 -3.43
N ARG A 16 14.44 -14.23 -4.01
CA ARG A 16 14.16 -14.79 -5.33
C ARG A 16 12.80 -15.50 -5.40
N ILE A 17 12.43 -16.24 -4.36
CA ILE A 17 11.11 -16.89 -4.30
C ILE A 17 9.99 -15.83 -4.19
N LEU A 18 10.16 -14.80 -3.38
CA LEU A 18 9.18 -13.72 -3.22
C LEU A 18 9.00 -12.93 -4.53
N GLN A 19 10.08 -12.61 -5.21
CA GLN A 19 10.03 -11.94 -6.51
C GLN A 19 9.32 -12.79 -7.56
N ALA A 20 9.67 -14.08 -7.64
CA ALA A 20 9.01 -15.02 -8.53
C ALA A 20 7.51 -15.19 -8.25
N THR A 21 7.14 -15.17 -6.97
CA THR A 21 5.73 -15.23 -6.54
C THR A 21 4.97 -13.98 -6.97
N TRP A 22 5.56 -12.81 -6.79
CA TRP A 22 4.97 -11.54 -7.23
C TRP A 22 4.70 -11.54 -8.73
N GLU A 23 5.70 -11.84 -9.55
CA GLU A 23 5.56 -11.93 -11.00
C GLU A 23 4.46 -12.89 -11.43
N LEU A 24 4.39 -14.08 -10.79
CA LEU A 24 3.33 -15.06 -11.06
C LEU A 24 1.94 -14.53 -10.71
N ILE A 25 1.79 -13.78 -9.61
CA ILE A 25 0.53 -13.16 -9.24
C ILE A 25 0.13 -12.07 -10.26
N GLU A 26 1.07 -11.29 -10.75
CA GLU A 26 0.82 -10.32 -11.83
C GLU A 26 0.34 -10.98 -13.11
N GLU A 27 0.92 -12.14 -13.46
CA GLU A 27 0.57 -12.90 -14.67
C GLU A 27 -0.76 -13.66 -14.54
N ARG A 28 -1.06 -14.26 -13.38
CA ARG A 28 -2.10 -15.29 -13.20
C ARG A 28 -3.12 -15.01 -12.11
N GLY A 29 -2.93 -13.93 -11.34
CA GLY A 29 -3.80 -13.59 -10.20
C GLY A 29 -3.69 -14.59 -9.04
N SER A 30 -4.83 -14.88 -8.39
CA SER A 30 -4.89 -15.66 -7.13
C SER A 30 -4.58 -17.16 -7.27
N GLY A 31 -4.48 -17.69 -8.49
CA GLY A 31 -4.26 -19.13 -8.75
C GLY A 31 -2.83 -19.64 -8.48
N VAL A 32 -1.92 -18.78 -7.99
CA VAL A 32 -0.52 -19.16 -7.75
C VAL A 32 -0.38 -20.12 -6.57
N ARG A 33 0.32 -21.24 -6.82
CA ARG A 33 0.62 -22.30 -5.85
C ARG A 33 2.11 -22.27 -5.49
N LEU A 34 2.48 -22.90 -4.35
CA LEU A 34 3.88 -23.02 -3.93
C LEU A 34 4.77 -23.72 -4.96
N VAL A 35 4.22 -24.69 -5.70
CA VAL A 35 4.98 -25.39 -6.75
C VAL A 35 5.30 -24.47 -7.92
N ASP A 36 4.38 -23.58 -8.29
CA ASP A 36 4.59 -22.62 -9.37
C ASP A 36 5.70 -21.60 -8.99
N ALA A 37 5.68 -21.14 -7.72
CA ALA A 37 6.73 -20.28 -7.18
C ALA A 37 8.10 -20.97 -7.15
N ALA A 38 8.14 -22.26 -6.75
CA ALA A 38 9.37 -23.05 -6.74
C ALA A 38 9.98 -23.19 -8.15
N GLU A 39 9.16 -23.55 -9.13
CA GLU A 39 9.57 -23.68 -10.54
C GLU A 39 10.10 -22.37 -11.11
N ARG A 40 9.37 -21.27 -10.91
CA ARG A 40 9.76 -19.92 -11.37
C ARG A 40 11.06 -19.46 -10.72
N ALA A 41 11.24 -19.71 -9.42
CA ALA A 41 12.44 -19.33 -8.67
C ALA A 41 13.64 -20.28 -8.91
N GLY A 42 13.47 -21.38 -9.62
CA GLY A 42 14.54 -22.35 -9.86
C GLY A 42 14.98 -23.10 -8.59
N VAL A 43 14.05 -23.37 -7.68
CA VAL A 43 14.32 -24.09 -6.42
C VAL A 43 13.41 -25.30 -6.24
N SER A 44 13.73 -26.18 -5.30
CA SER A 44 12.85 -27.29 -4.96
C SER A 44 11.59 -26.82 -4.21
N ARG A 45 10.49 -27.55 -4.35
CA ARG A 45 9.28 -27.32 -3.52
C ARG A 45 9.59 -27.38 -2.03
N GLN A 46 10.48 -28.28 -1.63
CA GLN A 46 10.93 -28.41 -0.23
C GLN A 46 11.62 -27.13 0.25
N THR A 47 12.41 -26.48 -0.61
CA THR A 47 13.04 -25.20 -0.28
C THR A 47 11.99 -24.13 0.01
N VAL A 48 10.93 -24.02 -0.81
CA VAL A 48 9.83 -23.07 -0.55
C VAL A 48 9.14 -23.37 0.77
N TYR A 49 8.86 -24.64 1.07
CA TYR A 49 8.29 -25.05 2.36
C TYR A 49 9.19 -24.69 3.56
N LEU A 50 10.51 -24.85 3.43
CA LEU A 50 11.46 -24.49 4.48
C LEU A 50 11.48 -23.00 4.79
N HIS A 51 11.28 -22.14 3.76
CA HIS A 51 11.29 -20.69 3.92
C HIS A 51 9.95 -20.09 4.40
N PHE A 52 8.83 -20.70 4.03
CA PHE A 52 7.52 -20.06 4.16
C PHE A 52 6.46 -20.96 4.84
N GLY A 53 6.72 -22.24 5.02
CA GLY A 53 5.78 -23.20 5.59
C GLY A 53 4.68 -23.57 4.57
N ASP A 54 3.78 -22.66 4.31
CA ASP A 54 2.65 -22.87 3.42
C ASP A 54 2.37 -21.65 2.54
N ARG A 55 1.21 -21.65 1.86
CA ARG A 55 0.80 -20.53 1.00
C ARG A 55 0.51 -19.26 1.79
N ALA A 56 -0.07 -19.39 2.97
CA ALA A 56 -0.36 -18.23 3.83
C ALA A 56 0.94 -17.56 4.28
N GLY A 57 1.92 -18.35 4.76
CA GLY A 57 3.25 -17.84 5.12
C GLY A 57 4.00 -17.19 3.95
N LEU A 58 3.86 -17.73 2.72
CA LEU A 58 4.43 -17.09 1.52
C LEU A 58 3.76 -15.74 1.23
N LEU A 59 2.43 -15.66 1.30
CA LEU A 59 1.70 -14.42 1.09
C LEU A 59 1.98 -13.38 2.20
N LEU A 60 2.07 -13.82 3.45
CA LEU A 60 2.45 -12.97 4.58
C LEU A 60 3.84 -12.35 4.39
N ALA A 61 4.81 -13.17 3.97
CA ALA A 61 6.15 -12.69 3.66
C ALA A 61 6.15 -11.70 2.47
N LEU A 62 5.28 -11.89 1.50
CA LEU A 62 5.14 -10.98 0.36
C LEU A 62 4.59 -9.61 0.79
N VAL A 63 3.66 -9.55 1.75
CA VAL A 63 3.16 -8.30 2.36
C VAL A 63 4.28 -7.44 2.93
N GLN A 64 5.28 -8.08 3.53
CA GLN A 64 6.44 -7.40 4.12
C GLN A 64 7.46 -7.02 3.04
N TYR A 65 7.73 -7.91 2.10
CA TYR A 65 8.73 -7.75 1.05
C TYR A 65 8.43 -6.60 0.07
N MET A 66 7.17 -6.48 -0.38
CA MET A 66 6.80 -5.51 -1.42
C MET A 66 7.09 -4.05 -1.05
N PRO A 67 6.73 -3.54 0.15
CA PRO A 67 7.05 -2.18 0.53
C PRO A 67 8.56 -1.92 0.57
N GLU A 68 9.34 -2.89 1.07
CA GLU A 68 10.79 -2.78 1.14
C GLU A 68 11.40 -2.71 -0.27
N SER A 69 11.01 -3.62 -1.16
CA SER A 69 11.53 -3.68 -2.53
C SER A 69 11.14 -2.47 -3.39
N LEU A 70 10.02 -1.81 -3.07
CA LEU A 70 9.57 -0.58 -3.74
C LEU A 70 10.08 0.71 -3.07
N GLY A 71 10.86 0.62 -2.00
CA GLY A 71 11.34 1.79 -1.28
C GLY A 71 10.22 2.62 -0.64
N PHE A 72 9.14 1.97 -0.19
CA PHE A 72 7.94 2.66 0.29
C PHE A 72 8.22 3.62 1.47
N GLN A 73 9.15 3.27 2.36
CA GLN A 73 9.52 4.12 3.49
C GLN A 73 10.12 5.45 3.04
N GLN A 74 10.99 5.44 2.02
CA GLN A 74 11.58 6.65 1.45
C GLN A 74 10.52 7.50 0.74
N LEU A 75 9.59 6.86 0.02
CA LEU A 75 8.48 7.56 -0.63
C LEU A 75 7.54 8.19 0.40
N LEU A 76 7.25 7.50 1.50
CA LEU A 76 6.42 8.03 2.59
C LEU A 76 7.14 9.17 3.33
N ALA A 77 8.44 9.06 3.57
CA ALA A 77 9.23 10.16 4.14
C ALA A 77 9.15 11.41 3.27
N HIS A 78 9.25 11.29 1.95
CA HIS A 78 9.08 12.41 1.01
C HIS A 78 7.70 13.09 1.12
N VAL A 79 6.65 12.34 1.43
CA VAL A 79 5.32 12.92 1.70
C VAL A 79 5.35 13.81 2.93
N PHE A 80 5.93 13.32 4.03
CA PHE A 80 5.98 14.06 5.30
C PHE A 80 7.00 15.21 5.32
N ASP A 81 8.00 15.18 4.45
CA ASP A 81 8.97 16.26 4.25
C ASP A 81 8.39 17.43 3.41
N ALA A 82 7.13 17.36 2.99
CA ALA A 82 6.47 18.45 2.28
C ALA A 82 6.46 19.72 3.14
N PRO A 83 6.61 20.93 2.53
CA PRO A 83 6.62 22.20 3.27
C PRO A 83 5.31 22.50 4.03
N THR A 84 4.16 22.05 3.48
CA THR A 84 2.83 22.26 4.05
C THR A 84 2.00 20.97 4.07
N GLY A 85 0.96 20.93 4.93
CA GLY A 85 -0.01 19.85 4.98
C GLY A 85 -0.75 19.68 3.65
N ALA A 86 -1.04 20.77 2.95
CA ALA A 86 -1.66 20.75 1.63
C ALA A 86 -0.78 20.07 0.57
N GLU A 87 0.52 20.35 0.58
CA GLU A 87 1.47 19.66 -0.31
C GLU A 87 1.70 18.20 0.11
N ALA A 88 1.69 17.90 1.39
CA ALA A 88 1.75 16.53 1.88
C ALA A 88 0.56 15.70 1.37
N LEU A 89 -0.66 16.27 1.37
CA LEU A 89 -1.85 15.64 0.77
C LEU A 89 -1.65 15.34 -0.72
N GLU A 90 -1.14 16.28 -1.49
CA GLU A 90 -0.89 16.10 -2.94
C GLU A 90 0.13 14.99 -3.20
N ARG A 91 1.29 15.04 -2.50
CA ARG A 91 2.33 14.01 -2.62
C ARG A 91 1.81 12.63 -2.20
N ALA A 92 0.93 12.57 -1.19
CA ALA A 92 0.31 11.30 -0.79
C ALA A 92 -0.61 10.73 -1.88
N VAL A 93 -1.41 11.56 -2.57
CA VAL A 93 -2.23 11.09 -3.70
C VAL A 93 -1.36 10.59 -4.85
N GLU A 94 -0.28 11.29 -5.18
CA GLU A 94 0.69 10.85 -6.19
C GLU A 94 1.38 9.54 -5.81
N LEU A 95 1.79 9.41 -4.54
CA LEU A 95 2.34 8.17 -3.99
C LEU A 95 1.35 7.01 -4.15
N HIS A 96 0.08 7.19 -3.74
CA HIS A 96 -0.95 6.16 -3.87
C HIS A 96 -1.17 5.78 -5.34
N SER A 97 -1.26 6.75 -6.25
CA SER A 97 -1.42 6.48 -7.68
C SER A 97 -0.30 5.62 -8.25
N SER A 98 0.95 5.95 -7.95
CA SER A 98 2.12 5.24 -8.44
C SER A 98 2.33 3.89 -7.74
N TYR A 99 2.06 3.81 -6.45
CA TYR A 99 2.25 2.61 -5.65
C TYR A 99 1.19 1.55 -5.97
N HIS A 100 -0.09 1.94 -6.02
CA HIS A 100 -1.18 1.02 -6.35
C HIS A 100 -1.01 0.39 -7.72
N SER A 101 -0.48 1.13 -8.71
CA SER A 101 -0.23 0.58 -10.04
C SER A 101 0.73 -0.61 -10.04
N LYS A 102 1.61 -0.69 -9.05
CA LYS A 102 2.62 -1.76 -8.90
C LYS A 102 2.15 -2.93 -8.04
N ILE A 103 1.23 -2.68 -7.09
CA ILE A 103 0.87 -3.68 -6.09
C ILE A 103 -0.53 -4.27 -6.28
N ASP A 104 -1.35 -3.69 -7.17
CA ASP A 104 -2.80 -3.99 -7.25
C ASP A 104 -3.11 -5.48 -7.38
N SER A 105 -2.39 -6.21 -8.22
CA SER A 105 -2.60 -7.66 -8.41
C SER A 105 -2.40 -8.45 -7.11
N VAL A 106 -1.34 -8.11 -6.36
CA VAL A 106 -1.06 -8.76 -5.08
C VAL A 106 -2.02 -8.30 -4.01
N ALA A 107 -2.37 -7.00 -3.97
CA ALA A 107 -3.36 -6.46 -3.04
C ALA A 107 -4.70 -7.20 -3.17
N GLN A 108 -5.17 -7.49 -4.39
CA GLN A 108 -6.39 -8.27 -4.61
C GLN A 108 -6.32 -9.68 -4.03
N VAL A 109 -5.17 -10.36 -4.20
CA VAL A 109 -4.95 -11.70 -3.62
C VAL A 109 -4.99 -11.65 -2.09
N LEU A 110 -4.38 -10.63 -1.50
CA LEU A 110 -4.35 -10.44 -0.04
C LEU A 110 -5.73 -10.03 0.50
N GLU A 111 -6.42 -9.12 -0.18
CA GLU A 111 -7.81 -8.74 0.14
C GLU A 111 -8.74 -9.96 0.17
N ALA A 112 -8.59 -10.89 -0.75
CA ALA A 112 -9.37 -12.14 -0.76
C ALA A 112 -8.94 -13.13 0.33
N ALA A 113 -7.63 -13.26 0.57
CA ALA A 113 -7.07 -14.24 1.49
C ALA A 113 -7.25 -13.87 2.98
N GLN A 114 -7.42 -12.59 3.32
CA GLN A 114 -7.56 -12.11 4.69
C GLN A 114 -8.73 -12.73 5.48
N TYR A 115 -9.74 -13.24 4.78
CA TYR A 115 -10.90 -13.90 5.39
C TYR A 115 -10.74 -15.41 5.54
N GLN A 116 -9.65 -15.97 5.01
CA GLN A 116 -9.38 -17.41 4.99
C GLN A 116 -8.27 -17.80 5.95
N ASP A 117 -7.47 -16.84 6.41
CA ASP A 117 -6.31 -17.03 7.26
C ASP A 117 -6.20 -15.88 8.26
N GLU A 118 -6.07 -16.21 9.56
CA GLU A 118 -6.08 -15.23 10.65
C GLU A 118 -4.83 -14.34 10.64
N ASP A 119 -3.65 -14.90 10.37
CA ASP A 119 -2.39 -14.16 10.33
C ASP A 119 -2.34 -13.19 9.15
N LEU A 120 -2.81 -13.63 7.98
CA LEU A 120 -2.98 -12.75 6.82
C LEU A 120 -3.98 -11.64 7.10
N GLY A 121 -5.10 -11.97 7.75
CA GLY A 121 -6.09 -10.98 8.17
C GLY A 121 -5.52 -9.96 9.14
N ALA A 122 -4.72 -10.39 10.11
CA ALA A 122 -4.05 -9.50 11.06
C ALA A 122 -3.02 -8.60 10.37
N ALA A 123 -2.18 -9.14 9.49
CA ALA A 123 -1.19 -8.38 8.74
C ALA A 123 -1.86 -7.34 7.82
N TRP A 124 -2.96 -7.73 7.15
CA TRP A 124 -3.73 -6.80 6.32
C TRP A 124 -4.33 -5.65 7.14
N ARG A 125 -4.99 -5.96 8.27
CA ARG A 125 -5.53 -4.93 9.19
C ARG A 125 -4.46 -3.98 9.68
N ASN A 126 -3.32 -4.49 10.16
CA ASN A 126 -2.20 -3.67 10.62
C ASN A 126 -1.72 -2.69 9.53
N ARG A 127 -1.65 -3.15 8.29
CA ARG A 127 -1.26 -2.29 7.17
C ARG A 127 -2.31 -1.22 6.87
N MET A 128 -3.58 -1.57 6.91
CA MET A 128 -4.67 -0.61 6.68
C MET A 128 -4.74 0.43 7.83
N ASP A 129 -4.53 0.01 9.06
CA ASP A 129 -4.48 0.91 10.22
C ASP A 129 -3.29 1.87 10.16
N ALA A 130 -2.11 1.39 9.76
CA ALA A 130 -0.94 2.26 9.53
C ALA A 130 -1.20 3.27 8.39
N SER A 131 -1.85 2.85 7.31
CA SER A 131 -2.24 3.75 6.23
C SER A 131 -3.24 4.80 6.71
N ARG A 132 -4.27 4.40 7.45
CA ARG A 132 -5.26 5.34 8.04
C ARG A 132 -4.60 6.34 8.98
N ALA A 133 -3.66 5.90 9.82
CA ALA A 133 -2.92 6.77 10.71
C ALA A 133 -2.07 7.80 9.94
N ALA A 134 -1.42 7.42 8.84
CA ALA A 134 -0.65 8.33 8.00
C ALA A 134 -1.54 9.39 7.34
N HIS A 135 -2.73 9.02 6.83
CA HIS A 135 -3.68 9.99 6.27
C HIS A 135 -4.17 10.98 7.34
N ARG A 136 -4.50 10.47 8.54
CA ARG A 136 -4.91 11.32 9.66
C ARG A 136 -3.82 12.30 10.05
N ALA A 137 -2.56 11.89 10.13
CA ALA A 137 -1.44 12.77 10.45
C ALA A 137 -1.27 13.93 9.44
N ILE A 138 -1.53 13.68 8.15
CA ILE A 138 -1.52 14.75 7.13
C ILE A 138 -2.67 15.74 7.40
N ILE A 139 -3.87 15.26 7.72
CA ILE A 139 -5.02 16.12 8.02
C ILE A 139 -4.82 16.87 9.34
N GLU A 140 -4.23 16.27 10.36
CA GLU A 140 -3.84 16.94 11.62
C GLU A 140 -2.94 18.14 11.32
N ARG A 141 -1.91 17.95 10.49
CA ARG A 141 -1.03 19.03 10.06
C ARG A 141 -1.79 20.15 9.32
N ILE A 142 -2.71 19.82 8.43
CA ILE A 142 -3.56 20.80 7.72
C ILE A 142 -4.41 21.60 8.73
N ALA A 143 -4.95 20.93 9.77
CA ALA A 143 -5.73 21.56 10.83
C ALA A 143 -4.87 22.49 11.70
N ASP A 144 -3.67 22.05 12.10
CA ASP A 144 -2.72 22.82 12.89
C ASP A 144 -2.22 24.07 12.14
N GLU A 145 -2.08 23.98 10.81
CA GLU A 145 -1.79 25.11 9.93
C GLU A 145 -3.01 26.06 9.74
N GLY A 146 -4.18 25.73 10.30
CA GLY A 146 -5.40 26.51 10.19
C GLY A 146 -6.10 26.42 8.82
N HIS A 147 -5.77 25.44 8.01
CA HIS A 147 -6.21 25.30 6.63
C HIS A 147 -7.31 24.26 6.43
N LEU A 148 -7.74 23.52 7.46
CA LEU A 148 -8.85 22.58 7.36
C LEU A 148 -10.17 23.35 7.17
N ALA A 149 -10.97 22.96 6.18
CA ALA A 149 -12.24 23.61 5.86
C ALA A 149 -13.28 23.40 6.97
N ASP A 150 -14.18 24.37 7.13
CA ASP A 150 -15.22 24.33 8.15
C ASP A 150 -16.17 23.14 7.92
N GLY A 151 -16.65 22.55 9.01
CA GLY A 151 -17.51 21.36 8.98
C GLY A 151 -16.77 20.03 8.96
N TRP A 152 -15.45 20.01 8.80
CA TRP A 152 -14.63 18.81 8.93
C TRP A 152 -13.96 18.73 10.31
N THR A 153 -13.91 17.51 10.84
CA THR A 153 -12.98 17.15 11.92
C THR A 153 -11.77 16.45 11.32
N VAL A 154 -10.66 16.39 12.05
CA VAL A 154 -9.47 15.62 11.65
C VAL A 154 -9.83 14.17 11.36
N GLU A 155 -10.72 13.61 12.17
CA GLU A 155 -11.16 12.21 12.02
C GLU A 155 -11.93 11.99 10.70
N THR A 156 -13.01 12.76 10.47
CA THR A 156 -13.87 12.57 9.28
C THR A 156 -13.17 12.94 7.98
N ALA A 157 -12.31 13.97 8.00
CA ALA A 157 -11.48 14.34 6.85
C ALA A 157 -10.40 13.27 6.56
N GLY A 158 -9.78 12.72 7.60
CA GLY A 158 -8.83 11.62 7.47
C GLY A 158 -9.47 10.36 6.91
N ASP A 159 -10.66 10.02 7.38
CA ASP A 159 -11.42 8.87 6.89
C ASP A 159 -11.84 9.04 5.42
N LEU A 160 -12.28 10.23 5.00
CA LEU A 160 -12.55 10.51 3.59
C LEU A 160 -11.29 10.37 2.74
N PHE A 161 -10.19 11.01 3.17
CA PHE A 161 -8.92 10.97 2.45
C PHE A 161 -8.44 9.53 2.26
N TYR A 162 -8.38 8.75 3.35
CA TYR A 162 -8.04 7.34 3.31
C TYR A 162 -8.94 6.55 2.35
N THR A 163 -10.27 6.72 2.45
CA THR A 163 -11.25 5.95 1.67
C THR A 163 -11.12 6.18 0.16
N VAL A 164 -10.97 7.44 -0.27
CA VAL A 164 -10.89 7.75 -1.71
C VAL A 164 -9.54 7.38 -2.33
N THR A 165 -8.50 7.18 -1.50
CA THR A 165 -7.17 6.78 -1.96
C THR A 165 -6.85 5.29 -1.76
N MET A 166 -7.79 4.48 -1.25
CA MET A 166 -7.64 3.01 -1.15
C MET A 166 -7.48 2.34 -2.52
N ASN A 167 -6.95 1.11 -2.51
CA ASN A 167 -6.82 0.28 -3.72
C ASN A 167 -8.14 0.09 -4.49
N GLY A 168 -9.26 -0.11 -3.79
CA GLY A 168 -10.58 -0.32 -4.41
C GLY A 168 -11.01 0.83 -5.31
N PRO A 169 -11.18 2.07 -4.81
CA PRO A 169 -11.47 3.25 -5.61
C PRO A 169 -10.44 3.52 -6.72
N TRP A 170 -9.15 3.36 -6.42
CA TRP A 170 -8.10 3.50 -7.44
C TRP A 170 -8.29 2.49 -8.58
N ARG A 171 -8.52 1.23 -8.26
CA ARG A 171 -8.75 0.14 -9.23
C ARG A 171 -9.97 0.41 -10.10
N GLU A 172 -11.09 0.79 -9.48
CA GLU A 172 -12.31 1.09 -10.21
C GLU A 172 -12.09 2.24 -11.20
N LEU A 173 -11.49 3.35 -10.76
CA LEU A 173 -11.25 4.49 -11.63
C LEU A 173 -10.26 4.16 -12.76
N THR A 174 -9.17 3.43 -12.47
CA THR A 174 -8.11 3.20 -13.45
C THR A 174 -8.35 1.95 -14.31
N ARG A 175 -8.72 0.81 -13.71
CA ARG A 175 -8.93 -0.46 -14.42
C ARG A 175 -10.36 -0.60 -14.92
N GLY A 176 -11.35 -0.19 -14.14
CA GLY A 176 -12.77 -0.26 -14.49
C GLY A 176 -13.18 0.84 -15.47
N LEU A 177 -12.85 2.08 -15.16
CA LEU A 177 -13.30 3.27 -15.92
C LEU A 177 -12.24 3.86 -16.86
N GLY A 178 -11.03 3.29 -16.90
CA GLY A 178 -9.98 3.61 -17.85
C GLY A 178 -9.25 4.95 -17.62
N TRP A 179 -9.27 5.47 -16.39
CA TRP A 179 -8.48 6.65 -16.06
C TRP A 179 -6.98 6.32 -16.11
N THR A 180 -6.20 7.23 -16.64
CA THR A 180 -4.75 7.17 -16.48
C THR A 180 -4.35 7.49 -15.04
N SER A 181 -3.17 7.02 -14.60
CA SER A 181 -2.62 7.39 -13.28
C SER A 181 -2.55 8.89 -13.08
N LYS A 182 -2.26 9.65 -14.15
CA LYS A 182 -2.24 11.11 -14.12
C LYS A 182 -3.63 11.69 -13.88
N GLN A 183 -4.66 11.23 -14.60
CA GLN A 183 -6.05 11.67 -14.41
C GLN A 183 -6.53 11.34 -12.99
N TYR A 184 -6.18 10.16 -12.45
CA TYR A 184 -6.48 9.81 -11.08
C TYR A 184 -5.85 10.81 -10.11
N ALA A 185 -4.54 11.01 -10.18
CA ALA A 185 -3.84 11.91 -9.27
C ALA A 185 -4.40 13.34 -9.32
N GLU A 186 -4.55 13.92 -10.51
CA GLU A 186 -5.07 15.28 -10.71
C GLU A 186 -6.50 15.47 -10.19
N ASN A 187 -7.39 14.51 -10.47
CA ASN A 187 -8.80 14.65 -10.09
C ASN A 187 -9.05 14.36 -8.62
N ILE A 188 -8.37 13.35 -8.05
CA ILE A 188 -8.47 13.06 -6.60
C ILE A 188 -7.84 14.19 -5.78
N THR A 189 -6.69 14.72 -6.17
CA THR A 189 -6.10 15.90 -5.53
C THR A 189 -7.06 17.08 -5.57
N ARG A 190 -7.64 17.37 -6.74
CA ARG A 190 -8.62 18.46 -6.90
C ARG A 190 -9.85 18.28 -6.02
N LEU A 191 -10.38 17.06 -5.95
CA LEU A 191 -11.52 16.71 -5.11
C LEU A 191 -11.19 16.97 -3.63
N LEU A 192 -10.10 16.38 -3.12
CA LEU A 192 -9.70 16.52 -1.73
C LEU A 192 -9.41 17.96 -1.33
N ARG A 193 -8.67 18.70 -2.17
CA ARG A 193 -8.39 20.11 -1.92
C ARG A 193 -9.65 20.94 -1.79
N ARG A 194 -10.57 20.82 -2.75
CA ARG A 194 -11.84 21.59 -2.74
C ARG A 194 -12.75 21.20 -1.58
N SER A 195 -12.68 19.96 -1.12
CA SER A 195 -13.52 19.49 -0.02
C SER A 195 -12.93 19.77 1.34
N LEU A 196 -11.62 19.61 1.51
CA LEU A 196 -10.96 19.59 2.82
C LEU A 196 -10.20 20.85 3.16
N LEU A 197 -9.83 21.70 2.17
CA LEU A 197 -9.05 22.91 2.44
C LEU A 197 -9.94 24.17 2.38
N ARG A 198 -9.67 25.13 3.25
CA ARG A 198 -10.30 26.44 3.22
C ARG A 198 -9.98 27.17 1.90
N GLU A 199 -10.98 27.85 1.34
CA GLU A 199 -10.78 28.73 0.20
C GLU A 199 -9.81 29.87 0.55
N GLY A 200 -8.77 30.05 -0.24
CA GLY A 200 -7.76 31.11 -0.01
C GLY A 200 -6.42 30.63 0.56
N SER A 201 -6.22 29.33 0.80
CA SER A 201 -4.89 28.74 1.04
C SER A 201 -4.02 28.91 -0.21
N LYS A 202 -3.38 30.10 -0.33
CA LYS A 202 -2.52 30.41 -1.48
C LYS A 202 -1.28 29.56 -1.45
N PHE A 203 -0.95 29.01 -2.61
CA PHE A 203 0.38 28.48 -2.87
C PHE A 203 1.41 29.61 -2.71
N ILE A 204 2.46 29.35 -1.98
CA ILE A 204 3.74 30.02 -2.16
C ILE A 204 4.35 29.31 -3.37
N SER A 205 4.30 29.98 -4.52
CA SER A 205 4.94 29.54 -5.77
C SER A 205 6.45 29.48 -5.61
#